data_a1b144727c21ac4671d7dfcfa9573664
#
_entry.id   a1b144727c21ac4671d7dfcfa9573664
#
_cell.length_a   1.000
_cell.length_b   1.000
_cell.length_c   1.000
_cell.angle_alpha   90.00
_cell.angle_beta   90.00
_cell.angle_gamma   90.00
#
_symmetry.space_group_name_H-M   'P 1'
#
loop_
_entity.id
_entity.type
_entity.pdbx_description
1 polymer ?
#
loop_
_entity_poly.entity_id
_entity_poly.type
_entity_poly.pdbx_seq_one_letter_code
_entity_poly.pdbx_strand_id
1 'polypeptide(L)'
;MLFRSIAAVILLALLLWCAWIRRQYAFGGGGMMDRTHLVVLSHLDFDGQGQLLEVGCGSGPLSIRAALMWPEAKVTGIDYWGADFGYNQTMCEKNAASEGVAARCRFQHGDANKLDFPDKSFDAVVSNYVYHNIMGSDKRALLLETLRVLKKGGVFALNDEMKPHMYGNMEVFAQELRDMGYADVRLIDTAQEAFGSRRRAAMMMLGDSRMLVGRK
;
A
#
# COMPACT_ATOMS: atom_id res chain seq x y z
N MET A 1 -49.32 1.01 3.73
CA MET A 1 -48.42 -0.05 4.28
C MET A 1 -47.32 -0.45 3.31
N LEU A 2 -47.59 -0.80 2.05
CA LEU A 2 -46.60 -1.26 1.06
C LEU A 2 -45.39 -0.32 0.89
N PHE A 3 -45.61 0.98 0.81
CA PHE A 3 -44.54 1.99 0.65
C PHE A 3 -43.55 2.04 1.82
N ARG A 4 -44.07 1.89 3.07
CA ARG A 4 -43.24 1.85 4.28
C ARG A 4 -42.40 0.57 4.32
N SER A 5 -42.94 -0.57 3.86
CA SER A 5 -42.22 -1.83 3.80
C SER A 5 -41.11 -1.82 2.75
N ILE A 6 -41.35 -1.21 1.58
CA ILE A 6 -40.32 -1.03 0.54
C ILE A 6 -39.19 -0.13 1.02
N ALA A 7 -39.51 1.00 1.64
CA ALA A 7 -38.51 1.91 2.21
C ALA A 7 -37.67 1.23 3.28
N ALA A 8 -38.25 0.42 4.15
CA ALA A 8 -37.52 -0.33 5.18
C ALA A 8 -36.58 -1.37 4.57
N VAL A 9 -36.97 -2.08 3.52
CA VAL A 9 -36.14 -3.06 2.81
C VAL A 9 -34.94 -2.36 2.16
N ILE A 10 -35.15 -1.23 1.49
CA ILE A 10 -34.08 -0.46 0.87
C ILE A 10 -33.09 0.03 1.92
N LEU A 11 -33.58 0.58 3.04
CA LEU A 11 -32.72 1.04 4.14
C LEU A 11 -31.88 -0.09 4.72
N LEU A 12 -32.50 -1.26 4.96
CA LEU A 12 -31.78 -2.44 5.45
C LEU A 12 -30.70 -2.88 4.46
N ALA A 13 -31.00 -2.93 3.16
CA ALA A 13 -30.04 -3.27 2.12
C ALA A 13 -28.85 -2.29 2.10
N LEU A 14 -29.11 -0.99 2.24
CA LEU A 14 -28.07 0.04 2.32
C LEU A 14 -27.20 -0.13 3.58
N LEU A 15 -27.81 -0.41 4.73
CA LEU A 15 -27.07 -0.65 5.98
C LEU A 15 -26.18 -1.89 5.88
N LEU A 16 -26.68 -2.99 5.31
CA LEU A 16 -25.90 -4.20 5.08
C LEU A 16 -24.76 -3.95 4.09
N TRP A 17 -25.02 -3.19 3.03
CA TRP A 17 -23.99 -2.74 2.09
C TRP A 17 -22.90 -1.91 2.76
N CYS A 18 -23.27 -0.90 3.55
CA CYS A 18 -22.31 -0.08 4.29
C CYS A 18 -21.49 -0.92 5.29
N ALA A 19 -22.13 -1.84 6.01
CA ALA A 19 -21.44 -2.74 6.91
C ALA A 19 -20.45 -3.66 6.18
N TRP A 20 -20.85 -4.17 5.01
CA TRP A 20 -19.97 -4.97 4.16
C TRP A 20 -18.77 -4.15 3.64
N ILE A 21 -18.99 -2.93 3.12
CA ILE A 21 -17.90 -2.03 2.68
C ILE A 21 -16.97 -1.75 3.86
N ARG A 22 -17.49 -1.37 5.01
CA ARG A 22 -16.67 -1.11 6.21
C ARG A 22 -15.76 -2.30 6.54
N ARG A 23 -16.28 -3.53 6.46
CA ARG A 23 -15.51 -4.74 6.71
C ARG A 23 -14.38 -4.94 5.69
N GLN A 24 -14.58 -4.52 4.42
CA GLN A 24 -13.53 -4.65 3.39
C GLN A 24 -12.29 -3.80 3.71
N TYR A 25 -12.47 -2.69 4.42
CA TYR A 25 -11.40 -1.75 4.78
C TYR A 25 -10.96 -1.85 6.26
N ALA A 26 -11.64 -2.62 7.08
CA ALA A 26 -11.31 -2.74 8.50
C ALA A 26 -9.97 -3.47 8.70
N PHE A 27 -9.12 -2.94 9.58
CA PHE A 27 -7.89 -3.60 10.02
C PHE A 27 -8.21 -4.87 10.79
N GLY A 28 -7.54 -5.99 10.46
CA GLY A 28 -7.80 -7.29 11.11
C GLY A 28 -9.14 -7.94 10.77
N GLY A 29 -9.96 -7.32 9.91
CA GLY A 29 -11.29 -7.81 9.55
C GLY A 29 -11.33 -8.93 8.51
N GLY A 30 -10.19 -9.34 7.95
CA GLY A 30 -10.08 -10.34 6.87
C GLY A 30 -10.70 -9.87 5.56
N GLY A 31 -10.93 -8.56 5.43
CA GLY A 31 -11.49 -7.93 4.24
C GLY A 31 -10.46 -7.75 3.13
N MET A 32 -10.83 -6.97 2.12
CA MET A 32 -10.04 -6.70 0.93
C MET A 32 -8.67 -6.09 1.26
N MET A 33 -8.65 -5.01 2.04
CA MET A 33 -7.40 -4.30 2.37
C MET A 33 -6.47 -5.16 3.22
N ASP A 34 -7.02 -5.93 4.15
CA ASP A 34 -6.24 -6.89 4.94
C ASP A 34 -5.50 -7.90 4.07
N ARG A 35 -6.23 -8.52 3.12
CA ARG A 35 -5.63 -9.48 2.19
C ARG A 35 -4.56 -8.82 1.32
N THR A 36 -4.84 -7.61 0.80
CA THR A 36 -3.84 -6.88 -0.01
C THR A 36 -2.58 -6.58 0.78
N HIS A 37 -2.70 -6.09 2.02
CA HIS A 37 -1.54 -5.84 2.87
C HIS A 37 -0.73 -7.11 3.15
N LEU A 38 -1.41 -8.24 3.42
CA LEU A 38 -0.73 -9.52 3.61
C LEU A 38 -0.01 -9.98 2.35
N VAL A 39 -0.61 -9.82 1.17
CA VAL A 39 0.02 -10.13 -0.12
C VAL A 39 1.25 -9.25 -0.31
N VAL A 40 1.16 -7.92 -0.06
CA VAL A 40 2.32 -7.02 -0.18
C VAL A 40 3.47 -7.47 0.71
N LEU A 41 3.19 -7.75 1.99
CA LEU A 41 4.25 -8.14 2.94
C LEU A 41 4.78 -9.56 2.67
N SER A 42 3.96 -10.49 2.15
CA SER A 42 4.41 -11.85 1.83
C SER A 42 5.38 -11.93 0.66
N HIS A 43 5.36 -10.94 -0.24
CA HIS A 43 6.30 -10.83 -1.36
C HIS A 43 7.53 -9.95 -1.05
N LEU A 44 7.58 -9.33 0.12
CA LEU A 44 8.74 -8.57 0.59
C LEU A 44 9.73 -9.54 1.23
N ASP A 45 10.79 -9.88 0.51
CA ASP A 45 11.87 -10.76 1.00
C ASP A 45 12.76 -10.05 2.03
N PHE A 46 12.11 -9.57 3.11
CA PHE A 46 12.71 -8.83 4.20
C PHE A 46 12.96 -9.74 5.40
N ASP A 47 14.17 -9.68 5.95
CA ASP A 47 14.57 -10.50 7.10
C ASP A 47 14.02 -10.00 8.45
N GLY A 48 13.32 -8.87 8.44
CA GLY A 48 12.74 -8.25 9.63
C GLY A 48 13.71 -7.38 10.42
N GLN A 49 14.92 -7.14 9.93
CA GLN A 49 15.94 -6.33 10.62
C GLN A 49 16.09 -4.95 9.95
N GLY A 50 16.26 -3.91 10.76
CA GLY A 50 16.59 -2.56 10.28
C GLY A 50 15.38 -1.66 10.01
N GLN A 51 15.49 -0.81 8.98
CA GLN A 51 14.55 0.28 8.70
C GLN A 51 13.64 -0.08 7.52
N LEU A 52 12.32 -0.05 7.73
CA LEU A 52 11.32 -0.19 6.69
C LEU A 52 10.60 1.15 6.47
N LEU A 53 10.46 1.57 5.21
CA LEU A 53 9.68 2.74 4.82
C LEU A 53 8.37 2.29 4.16
N GLU A 54 7.26 2.86 4.56
CA GLU A 54 6.02 2.88 3.79
C GLU A 54 5.80 4.26 3.18
N VAL A 55 5.67 4.32 1.85
CA VAL A 55 5.28 5.53 1.11
C VAL A 55 3.78 5.55 0.91
N GLY A 56 3.11 6.59 1.43
CA GLY A 56 1.65 6.74 1.38
C GLY A 56 0.94 5.89 2.42
N CYS A 57 1.25 6.08 3.69
CA CYS A 57 0.76 5.21 4.76
C CYS A 57 -0.72 5.44 5.14
N GLY A 58 -1.37 6.51 4.67
CA GLY A 58 -2.76 6.83 4.97
C GLY A 58 -3.03 6.94 6.47
N SER A 59 -3.76 5.99 7.04
CA SER A 59 -4.01 5.85 8.49
C SER A 59 -3.07 4.86 9.18
N GLY A 60 -2.03 4.36 8.50
CA GLY A 60 -0.95 3.53 9.02
C GLY A 60 -1.14 2.01 9.01
N PRO A 61 -2.15 1.42 8.34
CA PRO A 61 -2.46 -0.01 8.55
C PRO A 61 -1.35 -0.95 8.01
N LEU A 62 -0.70 -0.66 6.89
CA LEU A 62 0.36 -1.51 6.36
C LEU A 62 1.64 -1.36 7.21
N SER A 63 2.01 -0.14 7.63
CA SER A 63 3.10 0.10 8.58
C SER A 63 2.92 -0.67 9.89
N ILE A 64 1.71 -0.61 10.47
CA ILE A 64 1.38 -1.32 11.71
C ILE A 64 1.49 -2.83 11.51
N ARG A 65 0.97 -3.35 10.41
CA ARG A 65 1.04 -4.78 10.08
C ARG A 65 2.49 -5.23 9.87
N ALA A 66 3.32 -4.43 9.21
CA ALA A 66 4.74 -4.68 9.06
C ALA A 66 5.44 -4.75 10.44
N ALA A 67 5.15 -3.81 11.33
CA ALA A 67 5.69 -3.80 12.69
C ALA A 67 5.23 -4.99 13.55
N LEU A 68 4.00 -5.49 13.34
CA LEU A 68 3.51 -6.71 13.99
C LEU A 68 4.20 -7.96 13.43
N MET A 69 4.40 -8.02 12.11
CA MET A 69 5.04 -9.15 11.44
C MET A 69 6.53 -9.25 11.76
N TRP A 70 7.22 -8.13 11.87
CA TRP A 70 8.67 -8.04 12.12
C TRP A 70 8.97 -7.25 13.41
N PRO A 71 9.06 -7.93 14.56
CA PRO A 71 9.23 -7.26 15.87
C PRO A 71 10.52 -6.45 16.02
N GLU A 72 11.56 -6.76 15.25
CA GLU A 72 12.86 -6.04 15.30
C GLU A 72 12.94 -4.88 14.30
N ALA A 73 12.01 -4.80 13.36
CA ALA A 73 11.97 -3.72 12.38
C ALA A 73 11.54 -2.39 12.99
N LYS A 74 12.16 -1.30 12.55
CA LYS A 74 11.70 0.08 12.77
C LYS A 74 10.99 0.54 11.52
N VAL A 75 9.72 0.88 11.64
CA VAL A 75 8.87 1.25 10.50
C VAL A 75 8.64 2.75 10.49
N THR A 76 8.92 3.37 9.35
CA THR A 76 8.58 4.78 9.09
C THR A 76 7.47 4.81 8.04
N GLY A 77 6.33 5.38 8.37
CA GLY A 77 5.25 5.67 7.44
C GLY A 77 5.24 7.15 7.08
N ILE A 78 5.18 7.46 5.79
CA ILE A 78 5.01 8.84 5.33
C ILE A 78 3.75 8.96 4.49
N ASP A 79 3.12 10.13 4.57
CA ASP A 79 1.98 10.47 3.74
C ASP A 79 1.90 11.99 3.57
N TYR A 80 1.32 12.43 2.47
CA TYR A 80 1.08 13.85 2.24
C TYR A 80 -0.08 14.39 3.09
N TRP A 81 -1.01 13.51 3.49
CA TRP A 81 -2.22 13.79 4.25
C TRP A 81 -2.97 15.02 3.72
N GLY A 82 -3.21 15.02 2.41
CA GLY A 82 -4.08 16.02 1.78
C GLY A 82 -5.50 15.97 2.33
N ALA A 83 -6.27 17.01 2.08
CA ALA A 83 -7.63 17.16 2.60
C ALA A 83 -8.62 16.08 2.11
N ASP A 84 -8.29 15.39 1.03
CA ASP A 84 -9.24 14.53 0.30
C ASP A 84 -9.58 13.22 1.02
N PHE A 85 -8.69 12.70 1.88
CA PHE A 85 -8.85 11.36 2.48
C PHE A 85 -9.16 11.40 3.99
N GLY A 86 -9.06 12.53 4.66
CA GLY A 86 -9.37 12.68 6.08
C GLY A 86 -8.40 11.94 7.02
N TYR A 87 -7.25 11.46 6.52
CA TYR A 87 -6.20 10.83 7.32
C TYR A 87 -5.23 11.89 7.86
N ASN A 88 -4.51 11.56 8.92
CA ASN A 88 -3.49 12.42 9.50
C ASN A 88 -2.52 11.62 10.39
N GLN A 89 -1.39 12.23 10.72
CA GLN A 89 -0.35 11.65 11.56
C GLN A 89 -0.87 11.16 12.91
N THR A 90 -1.68 11.98 13.60
CA THR A 90 -2.25 11.62 14.92
C THR A 90 -3.10 10.36 14.85
N MET A 91 -3.83 10.14 13.75
CA MET A 91 -4.60 8.92 13.54
C MET A 91 -3.67 7.70 13.44
N CYS A 92 -2.57 7.79 12.68
CA CYS A 92 -1.58 6.71 12.56
C CYS A 92 -0.97 6.37 13.92
N GLU A 93 -0.58 7.39 14.69
CA GLU A 93 0.01 7.22 16.03
C GLU A 93 -0.96 6.54 17.00
N LYS A 94 -2.24 6.95 17.01
CA LYS A 94 -3.29 6.31 17.81
C LYS A 94 -3.52 4.86 17.40
N ASN A 95 -3.55 4.59 16.10
CA ASN A 95 -3.74 3.24 15.58
C ASN A 95 -2.55 2.34 15.99
N ALA A 96 -1.30 2.81 15.84
CA ALA A 96 -0.11 2.09 16.26
C ALA A 96 -0.06 1.84 17.77
N ALA A 97 -0.52 2.80 18.58
CA ALA A 97 -0.64 2.63 20.02
C ALA A 97 -1.69 1.56 20.40
N SER A 98 -2.84 1.57 19.72
CA SER A 98 -3.91 0.57 19.93
C SER A 98 -3.48 -0.85 19.62
N GLU A 99 -2.57 -1.02 18.64
CA GLU A 99 -2.00 -2.31 18.24
C GLU A 99 -0.69 -2.66 18.97
N GLY A 100 -0.25 -1.82 19.93
CA GLY A 100 0.93 -2.09 20.77
C GLY A 100 2.28 -1.95 20.05
N VAL A 101 2.33 -1.26 18.91
CA VAL A 101 3.56 -1.11 18.08
C VAL A 101 4.09 0.32 18.00
N ALA A 102 3.53 1.27 18.76
CA ALA A 102 3.90 2.69 18.72
C ALA A 102 5.41 2.94 18.91
N ALA A 103 6.09 2.17 19.73
CA ALA A 103 7.53 2.33 19.98
C ALA A 103 8.40 2.02 18.74
N ARG A 104 7.85 1.32 17.74
CA ARG A 104 8.55 0.88 16.52
C ARG A 104 8.04 1.53 15.25
N CYS A 105 6.92 2.27 15.32
CA CYS A 105 6.33 2.99 14.22
C CYS A 105 6.53 4.49 14.40
N ARG A 106 7.09 5.13 13.39
CA ARG A 106 7.17 6.58 13.28
C ARG A 106 6.34 7.02 12.08
N PHE A 107 5.55 8.08 12.24
CA PHE A 107 4.77 8.66 11.15
C PHE A 107 5.15 10.13 10.97
N GLN A 108 5.28 10.55 9.72
CA GLN A 108 5.62 11.94 9.41
C GLN A 108 5.07 12.35 8.05
N HIS A 109 4.84 13.66 7.87
CA HIS A 109 4.49 14.21 6.58
C HIS A 109 5.61 13.93 5.56
N GLY A 110 5.23 13.60 4.31
CA GLY A 110 6.17 13.39 3.22
C GLY A 110 5.48 13.45 1.85
N ASP A 111 6.24 13.91 0.86
CA ASP A 111 5.81 13.96 -0.53
C ASP A 111 6.54 12.88 -1.34
N ALA A 112 5.78 11.98 -1.97
CA ALA A 112 6.33 10.92 -2.81
C ALA A 112 7.02 11.43 -4.09
N ASN A 113 6.78 12.68 -4.50
CA ASN A 113 7.51 13.31 -5.60
C ASN A 113 8.98 13.60 -5.24
N LYS A 114 9.25 13.83 -3.95
CA LYS A 114 10.60 14.10 -3.43
C LYS A 114 10.66 13.71 -1.97
N LEU A 115 11.21 12.53 -1.72
CA LEU A 115 11.35 11.99 -0.37
C LEU A 115 12.44 12.74 0.40
N ASP A 116 12.09 13.26 1.57
CA ASP A 116 13.04 13.94 2.48
C ASP A 116 13.86 12.93 3.29
N PHE A 117 14.52 12.03 2.56
CA PHE A 117 15.45 11.06 3.10
C PHE A 117 16.71 10.99 2.22
N PRO A 118 17.88 10.77 2.82
CA PRO A 118 19.11 10.49 2.08
C PRO A 118 18.95 9.22 1.21
N ASP A 119 19.75 9.13 0.17
CA ASP A 119 19.90 7.89 -0.58
C ASP A 119 20.29 6.73 0.36
N LYS A 120 19.79 5.54 0.07
CA LYS A 120 20.20 4.31 0.77
C LYS A 120 19.97 4.36 2.28
N SER A 121 18.81 4.88 2.71
CA SER A 121 18.42 5.01 4.12
C SER A 121 17.70 3.78 4.67
N PHE A 122 16.98 3.04 3.81
CA PHE A 122 16.09 1.98 4.24
C PHE A 122 16.51 0.60 3.75
N ASP A 123 16.28 -0.41 4.56
CA ASP A 123 16.54 -1.82 4.26
C ASP A 123 15.39 -2.43 3.45
N ALA A 124 14.18 -1.94 3.67
CA ALA A 124 12.99 -2.32 2.93
C ALA A 124 12.10 -1.11 2.62
N VAL A 125 11.40 -1.13 1.48
CA VAL A 125 10.41 -0.11 1.11
C VAL A 125 9.14 -0.78 0.60
N VAL A 126 7.99 -0.31 1.10
CA VAL A 126 6.67 -0.74 0.66
C VAL A 126 5.79 0.45 0.29
N SER A 127 4.82 0.22 -0.57
CA SER A 127 3.73 1.17 -0.85
C SER A 127 2.49 0.40 -1.29
N ASN A 128 1.30 0.92 -0.99
CA ASN A 128 0.04 0.28 -1.35
C ASN A 128 -1.02 1.28 -1.76
N TYR A 129 -1.36 1.32 -3.05
CA TYR A 129 -2.40 2.17 -3.66
C TYR A 129 -2.20 3.68 -3.47
N VAL A 130 -1.02 4.18 -3.79
CA VAL A 130 -0.62 5.59 -3.56
C VAL A 130 -0.39 6.35 -4.85
N TYR A 131 0.50 5.88 -5.68
CA TYR A 131 1.04 6.69 -6.79
C TYR A 131 0.00 7.04 -7.85
N HIS A 132 -1.02 6.18 -8.08
CA HIS A 132 -2.10 6.48 -9.03
C HIS A 132 -2.90 7.73 -8.64
N ASN A 133 -2.92 8.11 -7.36
CA ASN A 133 -3.60 9.30 -6.84
C ASN A 133 -2.78 10.60 -7.00
N ILE A 134 -1.49 10.53 -7.28
CA ILE A 134 -0.63 11.71 -7.42
C ILE A 134 -0.78 12.28 -8.83
N MET A 135 -1.52 13.36 -8.94
CA MET A 135 -1.83 13.98 -10.24
C MET A 135 -0.61 14.69 -10.82
N GLY A 136 -0.50 14.67 -12.16
CA GLY A 136 0.52 15.43 -12.89
C GLY A 136 1.95 14.88 -12.84
N SER A 137 2.20 13.82 -12.07
CA SER A 137 3.53 13.23 -11.92
C SER A 137 3.70 11.97 -12.76
N ASP A 138 4.88 11.78 -13.33
CA ASP A 138 5.28 10.53 -13.97
C ASP A 138 5.37 9.40 -12.93
N LYS A 139 4.57 8.36 -13.11
CA LYS A 139 4.47 7.26 -12.14
C LYS A 139 5.78 6.47 -12.02
N ARG A 140 6.51 6.29 -13.12
CA ARG A 140 7.81 5.62 -13.10
C ARG A 140 8.87 6.44 -12.35
N ALA A 141 8.83 7.78 -12.51
CA ALA A 141 9.69 8.68 -11.75
C ALA A 141 9.43 8.58 -10.24
N LEU A 142 8.16 8.49 -9.81
CA LEU A 142 7.79 8.28 -8.40
C LEU A 142 8.32 6.93 -7.86
N LEU A 143 8.23 5.87 -8.66
CA LEU A 143 8.80 4.56 -8.29
C LEU A 143 10.32 4.64 -8.14
N LEU A 144 11.02 5.31 -9.07
CA LEU A 144 12.48 5.50 -9.01
C LEU A 144 12.90 6.35 -7.81
N GLU A 145 12.14 7.40 -7.47
CA GLU A 145 12.39 8.21 -6.27
C GLU A 145 12.22 7.36 -5.00
N THR A 146 11.21 6.51 -4.96
CA THR A 146 11.03 5.55 -3.87
C THR A 146 12.20 4.57 -3.77
N LEU A 147 12.68 4.06 -4.90
CA LEU A 147 13.84 3.15 -4.94
C LEU A 147 15.18 3.86 -4.66
N ARG A 148 15.26 5.20 -4.79
CA ARG A 148 16.47 5.97 -4.46
C ARG A 148 16.85 5.79 -3.00
N VAL A 149 15.89 5.86 -2.09
CA VAL A 149 16.12 5.75 -0.64
C VAL A 149 16.38 4.33 -0.15
N LEU A 150 16.19 3.32 -1.00
CA LEU A 150 16.48 1.93 -0.68
C LEU A 150 17.99 1.67 -0.72
N LYS A 151 18.54 0.97 0.27
CA LYS A 151 19.94 0.53 0.34
C LYS A 151 20.26 -0.48 -0.76
N LYS A 152 21.54 -0.62 -1.09
CA LYS A 152 22.01 -1.75 -1.90
C LYS A 152 21.75 -3.06 -1.14
N GLY A 153 21.16 -4.04 -1.80
CA GLY A 153 20.71 -5.29 -1.18
C GLY A 153 19.34 -5.16 -0.48
N GLY A 154 18.79 -3.96 -0.35
CA GLY A 154 17.45 -3.75 0.21
C GLY A 154 16.34 -4.23 -0.71
N VAL A 155 15.18 -4.52 -0.15
CA VAL A 155 14.05 -5.14 -0.83
C VAL A 155 12.84 -4.19 -0.94
N PHE A 156 12.02 -4.39 -1.98
CA PHE A 156 10.85 -3.55 -2.19
C PHE A 156 9.62 -4.33 -2.64
N ALA A 157 8.44 -3.83 -2.26
CA ALA A 157 7.14 -4.28 -2.74
C ALA A 157 6.23 -3.07 -2.93
N LEU A 158 6.04 -2.64 -4.18
CA LEU A 158 5.31 -1.44 -4.55
C LEU A 158 4.04 -1.84 -5.29
N ASN A 159 2.91 -1.87 -4.58
CA ASN A 159 1.61 -2.26 -5.12
C ASN A 159 0.77 -1.05 -5.50
N ASP A 160 0.19 -1.06 -6.72
CA ASP A 160 -0.69 0.00 -7.18
C ASP A 160 -1.65 -0.46 -8.29
N GLU A 161 -2.63 0.37 -8.63
CA GLU A 161 -3.42 0.33 -9.85
C GLU A 161 -2.55 0.76 -11.04
N MET A 162 -1.77 -0.19 -11.57
CA MET A 162 -0.78 0.09 -12.63
C MET A 162 -1.40 0.12 -14.02
N LYS A 163 -2.36 1.03 -14.22
CA LYS A 163 -3.04 1.22 -15.52
C LYS A 163 -2.06 1.63 -16.60
N PRO A 164 -2.11 0.99 -17.80
CA PRO A 164 -1.13 1.26 -18.87
C PRO A 164 -1.05 2.72 -19.32
N HIS A 165 -2.16 3.46 -19.28
CA HIS A 165 -2.16 4.90 -19.65
C HIS A 165 -1.48 5.80 -18.61
N MET A 166 -1.26 5.32 -17.37
CA MET A 166 -0.57 6.05 -16.30
C MET A 166 0.88 5.60 -16.13
N TYR A 167 1.12 4.30 -16.22
CA TYR A 167 2.42 3.68 -15.93
C TYR A 167 3.21 3.26 -17.16
N GLY A 168 2.56 3.24 -18.35
CA GLY A 168 3.14 2.63 -19.54
C GLY A 168 3.24 1.09 -19.40
N ASN A 169 4.20 0.52 -20.09
CA ASN A 169 4.46 -0.92 -20.01
C ASN A 169 5.37 -1.24 -18.82
N MET A 170 4.81 -1.81 -17.75
CA MET A 170 5.53 -2.14 -16.53
C MET A 170 6.47 -3.36 -16.67
N GLU A 171 6.25 -4.25 -17.65
CA GLU A 171 7.21 -5.32 -17.95
C GLU A 171 8.52 -4.75 -18.51
N VAL A 172 8.41 -3.72 -19.37
CA VAL A 172 9.58 -2.98 -19.87
C VAL A 172 10.29 -2.29 -18.70
N PHE A 173 9.55 -1.64 -17.82
CA PHE A 173 10.13 -0.97 -16.65
C PHE A 173 10.82 -1.96 -15.70
N ALA A 174 10.23 -3.12 -15.47
CA ALA A 174 10.88 -4.17 -14.69
C ALA A 174 12.17 -4.66 -15.34
N GLN A 175 12.23 -4.72 -16.68
CA GLN A 175 13.47 -5.03 -17.40
C GLN A 175 14.50 -3.90 -17.25
N GLU A 176 14.10 -2.63 -17.39
CA GLU A 176 15.00 -1.49 -17.17
C GLU A 176 15.64 -1.53 -15.77
N LEU A 177 14.87 -1.88 -14.73
CA LEU A 177 15.44 -2.06 -13.38
C LEU A 177 16.47 -3.19 -13.31
N ARG A 178 16.20 -4.33 -13.97
CA ARG A 178 17.18 -5.43 -14.06
C ARG A 178 18.47 -4.98 -14.75
N ASP A 179 18.35 -4.21 -15.83
CA ASP A 179 19.48 -3.65 -16.56
C ASP A 179 20.27 -2.62 -15.72
N MET A 180 19.61 -1.94 -14.78
CA MET A 180 20.23 -1.08 -13.76
C MET A 180 20.92 -1.88 -12.63
N GLY A 181 20.82 -3.21 -12.63
CA GLY A 181 21.44 -4.08 -11.62
C GLY A 181 20.55 -4.47 -10.44
N TYR A 182 19.25 -4.21 -10.51
CA TYR A 182 18.31 -4.75 -9.52
C TYR A 182 18.10 -6.25 -9.73
N ALA A 183 18.06 -7.02 -8.65
CA ALA A 183 17.85 -8.47 -8.68
C ALA A 183 16.37 -8.83 -8.40
N ASP A 184 15.96 -10.01 -8.88
CA ASP A 184 14.66 -10.62 -8.60
C ASP A 184 13.45 -9.74 -8.93
N VAL A 185 13.61 -8.79 -9.86
CA VAL A 185 12.53 -7.87 -10.23
C VAL A 185 11.41 -8.62 -10.95
N ARG A 186 10.21 -8.57 -10.37
CA ARG A 186 9.01 -9.23 -10.90
C ARG A 186 7.78 -8.34 -10.77
N LEU A 187 6.81 -8.58 -11.64
CA LEU A 187 5.45 -8.04 -11.52
C LEU A 187 4.51 -9.15 -11.04
N ILE A 188 3.86 -8.90 -9.90
CA ILE A 188 2.87 -9.80 -9.31
C ILE A 188 1.47 -9.30 -9.67
N ASP A 189 0.57 -10.20 -10.04
CA ASP A 189 -0.84 -9.89 -10.28
C ASP A 189 -1.59 -9.86 -8.93
N THR A 190 -1.53 -8.72 -8.26
CA THR A 190 -2.19 -8.54 -6.95
C THR A 190 -3.71 -8.65 -7.06
N ALA A 191 -4.29 -8.26 -8.21
CA ALA A 191 -5.73 -8.44 -8.44
C ALA A 191 -6.13 -9.91 -8.38
N GLN A 192 -5.31 -10.81 -8.92
CA GLN A 192 -5.54 -12.25 -8.86
C GLN A 192 -5.29 -12.80 -7.45
N GLU A 193 -4.17 -12.47 -6.82
CA GLU A 193 -3.78 -13.04 -5.52
C GLU A 193 -4.67 -12.58 -4.37
N ALA A 194 -4.91 -11.28 -4.23
CA ALA A 194 -5.67 -10.73 -3.11
C ALA A 194 -7.18 -10.93 -3.25
N PHE A 195 -7.71 -11.01 -4.50
CA PHE A 195 -9.15 -11.06 -4.76
C PHE A 195 -9.62 -12.40 -5.35
N GLY A 196 -8.71 -13.29 -5.71
CA GLY A 196 -9.00 -14.58 -6.34
C GLY A 196 -9.40 -14.45 -7.83
N SER A 197 -9.68 -13.25 -8.32
CA SER A 197 -9.86 -12.97 -9.76
C SER A 197 -9.82 -11.47 -10.05
N ARG A 198 -9.34 -11.11 -11.24
CA ARG A 198 -9.38 -9.71 -11.72
C ARG A 198 -10.79 -9.14 -11.81
N ARG A 199 -11.81 -9.99 -12.11
CA ARG A 199 -13.22 -9.55 -12.16
C ARG A 199 -13.71 -9.07 -10.79
N ARG A 200 -13.37 -9.78 -9.71
CA ARG A 200 -13.70 -9.36 -8.34
C ARG A 200 -12.95 -8.10 -7.96
N ALA A 201 -11.67 -7.98 -8.29
CA ALA A 201 -10.89 -6.77 -8.10
C ALA A 201 -11.50 -5.59 -8.87
N ALA A 202 -11.91 -5.77 -10.12
CA ALA A 202 -12.54 -4.74 -10.94
C ALA A 202 -13.86 -4.20 -10.35
N MET A 203 -14.64 -5.04 -9.66
CA MET A 203 -15.84 -4.58 -8.91
C MET A 203 -15.50 -3.58 -7.80
N MET A 204 -14.26 -3.57 -7.32
CA MET A 204 -13.72 -2.64 -6.34
C MET A 204 -12.81 -1.57 -6.98
N MET A 205 -12.84 -1.45 -8.31
CA MET A 205 -11.99 -0.57 -9.14
C MET A 205 -10.48 -0.88 -9.04
N LEU A 206 -10.12 -2.12 -8.69
CA LEU A 206 -8.74 -2.59 -8.47
C LEU A 206 -8.33 -3.70 -9.46
N GLY A 207 -8.91 -3.68 -10.66
CA GLY A 207 -8.70 -4.72 -11.69
C GLY A 207 -7.31 -4.72 -12.33
N ASP A 208 -6.62 -3.57 -12.29
CA ASP A 208 -5.25 -3.39 -12.79
C ASP A 208 -4.21 -3.40 -11.66
N SER A 209 -4.60 -3.89 -10.47
CA SER A 209 -3.69 -4.00 -9.33
C SER A 209 -2.53 -4.93 -9.65
N ARG A 210 -1.34 -4.38 -9.61
CA ARG A 210 -0.06 -5.09 -9.78
C ARG A 210 0.93 -4.59 -8.75
N MET A 211 1.85 -5.46 -8.40
CA MET A 211 2.92 -5.14 -7.47
C MET A 211 4.26 -5.37 -8.12
N LEU A 212 5.11 -4.36 -8.10
CA LEU A 212 6.50 -4.44 -8.49
C LEU A 212 7.33 -4.84 -7.26
N VAL A 213 7.99 -5.97 -7.32
CA VAL A 213 8.86 -6.48 -6.26
C VAL A 213 10.27 -6.71 -6.75
N GLY A 214 11.25 -6.67 -5.84
CA GLY A 214 12.64 -6.98 -6.18
C GLY A 214 13.62 -6.57 -5.08
N ARG A 215 14.91 -6.62 -5.43
CA ARG A 215 16.05 -6.25 -4.58
C ARG A 215 16.97 -5.28 -5.34
N LYS A 216 17.42 -4.21 -4.66
CA LYS A 216 18.32 -3.21 -5.24
C LYS A 216 19.77 -3.64 -5.21
#